data_a8664961bf210b4e925d034469a6796f
#
_entry.id   a8664961bf210b4e925d034469a6796f
#
_cell.length_a   1.000
_cell.length_b   1.000
_cell.length_c   1.000
_cell.angle_alpha   90.00
_cell.angle_beta   90.00
_cell.angle_gamma   90.00
#
_symmetry.space_group_name_H-M   'P 1'
#
loop_
_entity.id
_entity.type
_entity.pdbx_description
1 polymer ?
#
loop_
_entity_poly.entity_id
_entity_poly.type
_entity_poly.pdbx_seq_one_letter_code
_entity_poly.pdbx_strand_id
1 'polypeptide(L)'
;MTNAPYTPVYFPAIAAPWRGHLARFLRLCEMLPVPSKEHGRTRLILWATQRYALEAIFAGLTDGIHDFVLVKGRQLGLSTLLWALDLYWLMTFSGIQGMYIADDESNKELHRDLMSQMYLGLPPRWSRGPWRVNNRLELAWHDQEKWHGSRLMWAFANKQNEGQLGRSRGVNYIHGEELDSWRDPDGVSALTAALAQTYAYRLYVWVGTGQGYGLLYDLWEQAAKSHTSRQVFVAWWRHTALRLTREQQTLWAAYGAPRLTPDEREWAEEVKKRYGVDVRREQIAWWRFTLAEGKGINGDQAKMLQEFPWVPEQAFQAGGSQFLSPTTCLKLRTMLQQAPKADTYRYEWGATFDAKDDALVKVPAEAATLTVWEDPMPGAVYLVAGDPAFGSSASSSRFAATVWRCHPDKIVQVAEYVTLLGAMYQFAWVLAHLAGVYPRYFILETNGPGIAVLQELDRMGNYGFGLTKKMGSLQEVVGAIQHYLWKRADALSGQYAREWKTSPTTRPPIMEKLRDSAERGALVIRSRELAEELSALRRDEDRVEAGGVAKDDLAITAALAVECWTETVIPEIEDVIAPLEPPRQAPRDALERNVMTFLRQVQQPEEPEPSVYGVRTRMPGG
;
A
#
# COMPACT_ATOMS: atom_id res chain seq x y z
N MET A 1 -3.89 -39.33 11.08
CA MET A 1 -4.10 -38.02 11.70
C MET A 1 -5.59 -37.83 11.97
N THR A 2 -6.00 -37.89 13.21
CA THR A 2 -7.40 -37.71 13.62
C THR A 2 -7.77 -36.24 13.43
N ASN A 3 -8.71 -35.98 12.53
CA ASN A 3 -9.31 -34.66 12.36
C ASN A 3 -9.91 -34.18 13.69
N ALA A 4 -9.30 -33.18 14.33
CA ALA A 4 -9.95 -32.49 15.42
C ALA A 4 -11.28 -31.90 14.91
N PRO A 5 -12.37 -31.96 15.68
CA PRO A 5 -13.67 -31.51 15.21
C PRO A 5 -13.59 -30.00 14.86
N TYR A 6 -14.02 -29.71 13.64
CA TYR A 6 -14.26 -28.35 13.15
C TYR A 6 -15.31 -27.69 14.06
N THR A 7 -14.97 -26.57 14.66
CA THR A 7 -15.97 -25.72 15.31
C THR A 7 -16.61 -24.86 14.23
N PRO A 8 -17.88 -25.09 13.86
CA PRO A 8 -18.51 -24.29 12.81
C PRO A 8 -18.58 -22.84 13.24
N VAL A 9 -18.05 -21.96 12.41
CA VAL A 9 -18.35 -20.54 12.52
C VAL A 9 -19.80 -20.38 12.09
N TYR A 10 -20.61 -19.75 12.92
CA TYR A 10 -22.04 -19.56 12.67
C TYR A 10 -22.23 -18.57 11.50
N PHE A 11 -22.29 -19.12 10.28
CA PHE A 11 -22.81 -18.35 9.16
C PHE A 11 -24.35 -18.41 9.18
N PRO A 12 -25.05 -17.34 8.75
CA PRO A 12 -26.49 -17.38 8.60
C PRO A 12 -26.90 -18.55 7.72
N ALA A 13 -28.06 -19.15 7.98
CA ALA A 13 -28.49 -20.38 7.35
C ALA A 13 -28.44 -20.28 5.82
N ILE A 14 -27.60 -21.08 5.18
CA ILE A 14 -27.49 -21.11 3.72
C ILE A 14 -28.86 -21.52 3.14
N ALA A 15 -29.44 -20.72 2.23
CA ALA A 15 -30.72 -20.98 1.61
C ALA A 15 -30.75 -22.30 0.84
N ALA A 16 -31.93 -22.93 0.74
CA ALA A 16 -32.11 -24.25 0.17
C ALA A 16 -31.46 -24.47 -1.21
N PRO A 17 -31.53 -23.56 -2.19
CA PRO A 17 -30.85 -23.74 -3.48
C PRO A 17 -29.34 -23.87 -3.32
N TRP A 18 -28.72 -22.93 -2.61
CA TRP A 18 -27.27 -22.91 -2.41
C TRP A 18 -26.78 -24.04 -1.49
N ARG A 19 -27.59 -24.48 -0.53
CA ARG A 19 -27.29 -25.66 0.29
C ARG A 19 -27.18 -26.93 -0.56
N GLY A 20 -28.03 -27.09 -1.57
CA GLY A 20 -27.94 -28.17 -2.53
C GLY A 20 -26.66 -28.14 -3.36
N HIS A 21 -26.26 -26.95 -3.82
CA HIS A 21 -25.01 -26.75 -4.54
C HIS A 21 -23.79 -27.02 -3.66
N LEU A 22 -23.77 -26.51 -2.43
CA LEU A 22 -22.71 -26.79 -1.46
C LEU A 22 -22.54 -28.28 -1.22
N ALA A 23 -23.64 -29.01 -0.98
CA ALA A 23 -23.59 -30.46 -0.77
C ALA A 23 -23.07 -31.21 -1.99
N ARG A 24 -23.41 -30.79 -3.21
CA ARG A 24 -22.87 -31.39 -4.45
C ARG A 24 -21.38 -31.05 -4.62
N PHE A 25 -20.97 -29.84 -4.35
CA PHE A 25 -19.56 -29.42 -4.40
C PHE A 25 -18.72 -30.25 -3.41
N LEU A 26 -19.15 -30.40 -2.17
CA LEU A 26 -18.45 -31.25 -1.18
C LEU A 26 -18.26 -32.67 -1.65
N ARG A 27 -19.30 -33.30 -2.28
CA ARG A 27 -19.17 -34.62 -2.88
C ARG A 27 -18.21 -34.64 -4.08
N LEU A 28 -18.14 -33.56 -4.87
CA LEU A 28 -17.16 -33.44 -5.95
C LEU A 28 -15.74 -33.42 -5.37
N CYS A 29 -15.48 -32.63 -4.32
CA CYS A 29 -14.16 -32.54 -3.67
C CYS A 29 -13.64 -33.93 -3.25
N GLU A 30 -14.47 -34.78 -2.68
CA GLU A 30 -14.10 -36.13 -2.26
C GLU A 30 -13.63 -37.04 -3.44
N MET A 31 -13.93 -36.67 -4.67
CA MET A 31 -13.55 -37.40 -5.88
C MET A 31 -12.39 -36.76 -6.64
N LEU A 32 -12.13 -35.47 -6.42
CA LEU A 32 -11.07 -34.75 -7.14
C LEU A 32 -9.67 -35.20 -6.71
N PRO A 33 -8.81 -35.63 -7.65
CA PRO A 33 -7.41 -35.86 -7.36
C PRO A 33 -6.69 -34.50 -7.28
N VAL A 34 -5.91 -34.31 -6.22
CA VAL A 34 -5.10 -33.12 -6.01
C VAL A 34 -3.66 -33.51 -5.71
N PRO A 35 -2.67 -32.67 -6.07
CA PRO A 35 -1.30 -32.92 -5.71
C PRO A 35 -1.12 -32.87 -4.18
N SER A 36 -0.27 -33.74 -3.67
CA SER A 36 0.13 -33.80 -2.26
C SER A 36 1.65 -33.82 -2.17
N LYS A 37 2.21 -32.99 -1.30
CA LYS A 37 3.66 -32.99 -1.03
C LYS A 37 4.15 -34.28 -0.38
N GLU A 38 3.26 -35.01 0.32
CA GLU A 38 3.59 -36.23 1.06
C GLU A 38 3.34 -37.53 0.24
N HIS A 39 2.32 -37.50 -0.62
CA HIS A 39 1.80 -38.74 -1.27
C HIS A 39 1.72 -38.63 -2.79
N GLY A 40 2.32 -37.61 -3.42
CA GLY A 40 2.22 -37.34 -4.84
C GLY A 40 0.82 -36.89 -5.27
N ARG A 41 -0.21 -37.75 -5.06
CA ARG A 41 -1.63 -37.42 -5.29
C ARG A 41 -2.51 -37.93 -4.17
N THR A 42 -3.52 -37.15 -3.80
CA THR A 42 -4.56 -37.53 -2.83
C THR A 42 -5.93 -37.03 -3.28
N ARG A 43 -6.98 -37.35 -2.55
CA ARG A 43 -8.31 -36.74 -2.74
C ARG A 43 -8.37 -35.39 -2.04
N LEU A 44 -9.17 -34.47 -2.57
CA LEU A 44 -9.37 -33.15 -1.96
C LEU A 44 -10.21 -33.29 -0.68
N ILE A 45 -9.54 -33.43 0.44
CA ILE A 45 -10.17 -33.37 1.77
C ILE A 45 -10.02 -31.93 2.27
N LEU A 46 -11.15 -31.23 2.39
CA LEU A 46 -11.13 -29.81 2.75
C LEU A 46 -10.63 -29.59 4.19
N TRP A 47 -9.64 -28.73 4.32
CA TRP A 47 -9.17 -28.23 5.59
C TRP A 47 -10.17 -27.23 6.21
N ALA A 48 -10.04 -26.94 7.50
CA ALA A 48 -10.91 -26.00 8.19
C ALA A 48 -10.90 -24.59 7.55
N THR A 49 -9.75 -24.13 7.08
CA THR A 49 -9.58 -22.87 6.34
C THR A 49 -10.37 -22.85 5.03
N GLN A 50 -10.31 -23.93 4.28
CA GLN A 50 -11.04 -24.10 3.02
C GLN A 50 -12.55 -24.18 3.25
N ARG A 51 -12.99 -24.92 4.27
CA ARG A 51 -14.41 -25.01 4.65
C ARG A 51 -14.96 -23.64 5.06
N TYR A 52 -14.20 -22.88 5.86
CA TYR A 52 -14.57 -21.54 6.26
C TYR A 52 -14.76 -20.61 5.05
N ALA A 53 -13.80 -20.56 4.12
CA ALA A 53 -13.90 -19.74 2.91
C ALA A 53 -15.12 -20.14 2.05
N LEU A 54 -15.32 -21.45 1.86
CA LEU A 54 -16.43 -22.00 1.09
C LEU A 54 -17.79 -21.63 1.71
N GLU A 55 -17.94 -21.80 3.02
CA GLU A 55 -19.17 -21.45 3.74
C GLU A 55 -19.45 -19.94 3.67
N ALA A 56 -18.40 -19.10 3.76
CA ALA A 56 -18.55 -17.65 3.62
C ALA A 56 -19.05 -17.24 2.22
N ILE A 57 -18.53 -17.90 1.16
CA ILE A 57 -18.98 -17.67 -0.22
C ILE A 57 -20.44 -18.10 -0.37
N PHE A 58 -20.82 -19.32 0.04
CA PHE A 58 -22.18 -19.80 -0.14
C PHE A 58 -23.21 -19.07 0.74
N ALA A 59 -22.80 -18.59 1.92
CA ALA A 59 -23.63 -17.70 2.74
C ALA A 59 -23.84 -16.35 2.04
N GLY A 60 -22.79 -15.76 1.45
CA GLY A 60 -22.92 -14.55 0.67
C GLY A 60 -23.85 -14.70 -0.54
N LEU A 61 -23.72 -15.78 -1.29
CA LEU A 61 -24.62 -16.08 -2.40
C LEU A 61 -26.09 -16.20 -1.96
N THR A 62 -26.33 -16.68 -0.74
CA THR A 62 -27.67 -16.70 -0.13
C THR A 62 -28.22 -15.29 0.10
N ASP A 63 -27.35 -14.36 0.48
CA ASP A 63 -27.67 -12.96 0.71
C ASP A 63 -27.70 -12.13 -0.60
N GLY A 64 -27.50 -12.78 -1.77
CA GLY A 64 -27.42 -12.11 -3.07
C GLY A 64 -26.08 -11.41 -3.34
N ILE A 65 -25.08 -11.67 -2.53
CA ILE A 65 -23.70 -11.19 -2.74
C ILE A 65 -22.98 -12.14 -3.66
N HIS A 66 -22.35 -11.61 -4.71
CA HIS A 66 -21.69 -12.37 -5.74
C HIS A 66 -20.20 -12.00 -5.92
N ASP A 67 -19.73 -11.01 -5.19
CA ASP A 67 -18.39 -10.47 -5.26
C ASP A 67 -17.69 -10.65 -3.90
N PHE A 68 -16.54 -11.35 -3.90
CA PHE A 68 -15.83 -11.76 -2.69
C PHE A 68 -14.36 -11.41 -2.77
N VAL A 69 -13.90 -10.63 -1.79
CA VAL A 69 -12.47 -10.32 -1.63
C VAL A 69 -11.91 -11.17 -0.48
N LEU A 70 -11.00 -12.08 -0.82
CA LEU A 70 -10.41 -13.03 0.11
C LEU A 70 -8.98 -12.62 0.46
N VAL A 71 -8.75 -12.23 1.70
CA VAL A 71 -7.40 -12.04 2.26
C VAL A 71 -7.02 -13.28 3.04
N LYS A 72 -5.89 -13.87 2.69
CA LYS A 72 -5.46 -15.16 3.25
C LYS A 72 -4.05 -15.10 3.83
N GLY A 73 -3.77 -15.92 4.84
CA GLY A 73 -2.41 -16.32 5.17
C GLY A 73 -1.84 -17.27 4.11
N ARG A 74 -0.53 -17.40 4.12
CA ARG A 74 0.19 -18.27 3.17
C ARG A 74 -0.10 -19.74 3.41
N GLN A 75 -0.14 -20.53 2.33
CA GLN A 75 -0.26 -22.00 2.33
C GLN A 75 -1.52 -22.57 3.03
N LEU A 76 -2.64 -21.88 2.99
CA LEU A 76 -3.91 -22.33 3.58
C LEU A 76 -4.79 -23.15 2.62
N GLY A 77 -4.28 -23.50 1.43
CA GLY A 77 -4.93 -24.38 0.46
C GLY A 77 -6.05 -23.74 -0.35
N LEU A 78 -6.20 -22.39 -0.33
CA LEU A 78 -7.31 -21.71 -1.00
C LEU A 78 -7.25 -21.84 -2.51
N SER A 79 -6.09 -21.74 -3.15
CA SER A 79 -5.96 -21.93 -4.61
C SER A 79 -6.54 -23.28 -5.05
N THR A 80 -6.20 -24.38 -4.36
CA THR A 80 -6.74 -25.71 -4.66
C THR A 80 -8.26 -25.78 -4.49
N LEU A 81 -8.82 -25.13 -3.46
CA LEU A 81 -10.26 -25.02 -3.27
C LEU A 81 -10.93 -24.28 -4.42
N LEU A 82 -10.36 -23.13 -4.79
CA LEU A 82 -10.94 -22.26 -5.82
C LEU A 82 -10.87 -22.90 -7.20
N TRP A 83 -9.81 -23.60 -7.56
CA TRP A 83 -9.77 -24.39 -8.81
C TRP A 83 -10.82 -25.50 -8.84
N ALA A 84 -11.08 -26.16 -7.73
CA ALA A 84 -12.19 -27.11 -7.64
C ALA A 84 -13.54 -26.40 -7.80
N LEU A 85 -13.67 -25.18 -7.28
CA LEU A 85 -14.87 -24.37 -7.41
C LEU A 85 -15.07 -23.88 -8.86
N ASP A 86 -14.00 -23.46 -9.55
CA ASP A 86 -14.00 -23.12 -10.98
C ASP A 86 -14.55 -24.28 -11.80
N LEU A 87 -14.00 -25.47 -11.58
CA LEU A 87 -14.44 -26.68 -12.26
C LEU A 87 -15.92 -27.00 -11.96
N TYR A 88 -16.34 -26.89 -10.70
CA TYR A 88 -17.73 -27.09 -10.31
C TYR A 88 -18.68 -26.13 -10.99
N TRP A 89 -18.34 -24.83 -11.05
CA TRP A 89 -19.15 -23.78 -11.68
C TRP A 89 -19.34 -24.06 -13.17
N LEU A 90 -18.25 -24.29 -13.86
CA LEU A 90 -18.27 -24.64 -15.29
C LEU A 90 -19.06 -25.91 -15.59
N MET A 91 -19.00 -26.90 -14.71
CA MET A 91 -19.70 -28.19 -14.87
C MET A 91 -21.18 -28.12 -14.48
N THR A 92 -21.58 -27.18 -13.66
CA THR A 92 -22.93 -27.14 -13.07
C THR A 92 -23.84 -26.12 -13.73
N PHE A 93 -23.31 -24.94 -14.09
CA PHE A 93 -24.10 -23.83 -14.63
C PHE A 93 -23.86 -23.64 -16.12
N SER A 94 -24.93 -23.32 -16.86
CA SER A 94 -24.85 -23.05 -18.30
C SER A 94 -24.58 -21.58 -18.55
N GLY A 95 -23.92 -21.25 -19.68
CA GLY A 95 -23.65 -19.87 -20.08
C GLY A 95 -22.59 -19.14 -19.23
N ILE A 96 -21.73 -19.88 -18.54
CA ILE A 96 -20.60 -19.30 -17.82
C ILE A 96 -19.59 -18.75 -18.81
N GLN A 97 -19.35 -17.45 -18.75
CA GLN A 97 -18.26 -16.75 -19.40
C GLN A 97 -17.25 -16.41 -18.32
N GLY A 98 -16.39 -17.39 -18.01
CA GLY A 98 -15.43 -17.30 -16.92
C GLY A 98 -14.09 -16.75 -17.36
N MET A 99 -13.39 -16.11 -16.41
CA MET A 99 -11.99 -15.72 -16.55
C MET A 99 -11.22 -16.11 -15.28
N TYR A 100 -10.13 -16.85 -15.47
CA TYR A 100 -9.11 -17.07 -14.45
C TYR A 100 -7.93 -16.14 -14.75
N ILE A 101 -7.45 -15.44 -13.73
CA ILE A 101 -6.37 -14.45 -13.89
C ILE A 101 -5.28 -14.74 -12.86
N ALA A 102 -4.10 -15.09 -13.34
CA ALA A 102 -2.90 -15.30 -12.54
C ALA A 102 -2.04 -14.02 -12.50
N ASP A 103 -1.05 -14.01 -11.63
CA ASP A 103 0.00 -13.00 -11.55
C ASP A 103 1.00 -13.08 -12.71
N ASP A 104 1.34 -14.30 -13.16
CA ASP A 104 2.26 -14.54 -14.28
C ASP A 104 1.83 -15.69 -15.20
N GLU A 105 2.51 -15.82 -16.33
CA GLU A 105 2.21 -16.85 -17.35
C GLU A 105 2.53 -18.27 -16.84
N SER A 106 3.56 -18.45 -16.05
CA SER A 106 3.98 -19.75 -15.51
C SER A 106 2.94 -20.30 -14.55
N ASN A 107 2.44 -19.46 -13.65
CA ASN A 107 1.35 -19.81 -12.73
C ASN A 107 0.05 -20.11 -13.49
N LYS A 108 -0.28 -19.32 -14.50
CA LYS A 108 -1.43 -19.59 -15.38
C LYS A 108 -1.37 -20.99 -16.02
N GLU A 109 -0.22 -21.38 -16.58
CA GLU A 109 -0.02 -22.69 -17.20
C GLU A 109 -0.12 -23.84 -16.16
N LEU A 110 0.51 -23.66 -15.01
CA LEU A 110 0.45 -24.62 -13.89
C LEU A 110 -1.00 -24.88 -13.46
N HIS A 111 -1.78 -23.83 -13.30
CA HIS A 111 -3.17 -23.92 -12.84
C HIS A 111 -4.07 -24.58 -13.88
N ARG A 112 -3.87 -24.27 -15.16
CA ARG A 112 -4.57 -24.96 -16.26
C ARG A 112 -4.31 -26.47 -16.23
N ASP A 113 -3.06 -26.86 -16.07
CA ASP A 113 -2.68 -28.28 -16.04
C ASP A 113 -3.24 -28.99 -14.81
N LEU A 114 -3.23 -28.35 -13.63
CA LEU A 114 -3.83 -28.90 -12.42
C LEU A 114 -5.35 -29.07 -12.56
N MET A 115 -6.06 -28.09 -13.11
CA MET A 115 -7.49 -28.20 -13.37
C MET A 115 -7.80 -29.32 -14.36
N SER A 116 -7.00 -29.44 -15.42
CA SER A 116 -7.11 -30.54 -16.38
C SER A 116 -6.93 -31.90 -15.70
N GLN A 117 -5.95 -32.05 -14.82
CA GLN A 117 -5.74 -33.29 -14.06
C GLN A 117 -6.89 -33.58 -13.10
N MET A 118 -7.46 -32.59 -12.43
CA MET A 118 -8.63 -32.74 -11.58
C MET A 118 -9.81 -33.29 -12.39
N TYR A 119 -10.09 -32.74 -13.56
CA TYR A 119 -11.19 -33.15 -14.42
C TYR A 119 -11.00 -34.57 -14.96
N LEU A 120 -9.82 -34.89 -15.52
CA LEU A 120 -9.51 -36.22 -16.07
C LEU A 120 -9.52 -37.32 -15.01
N GLY A 121 -9.30 -36.96 -13.75
CA GLY A 121 -9.38 -37.92 -12.63
C GLY A 121 -10.78 -38.16 -12.07
N LEU A 122 -11.80 -37.48 -12.60
CA LEU A 122 -13.18 -37.68 -12.18
C LEU A 122 -13.76 -39.03 -12.69
N PRO A 123 -14.61 -39.70 -11.92
CA PRO A 123 -15.36 -40.84 -12.40
C PRO A 123 -16.24 -40.49 -13.62
N PRO A 124 -16.48 -41.44 -14.58
CA PRO A 124 -17.24 -41.15 -15.81
C PRO A 124 -18.62 -40.50 -15.58
N ARG A 125 -19.30 -40.85 -14.47
CA ARG A 125 -20.60 -40.26 -14.11
C ARG A 125 -20.56 -38.76 -13.80
N TRP A 126 -19.36 -38.20 -13.53
CA TRP A 126 -19.12 -36.80 -13.27
C TRP A 126 -18.45 -36.11 -14.46
N SER A 127 -17.85 -36.88 -15.38
CA SER A 127 -17.25 -36.35 -16.60
C SER A 127 -18.33 -35.97 -17.60
N ARG A 128 -18.11 -34.89 -18.32
CA ARG A 128 -19.00 -34.37 -19.34
C ARG A 128 -18.53 -34.65 -20.77
N GLY A 129 -17.66 -35.58 -20.90
CA GLY A 129 -17.04 -35.91 -22.17
C GLY A 129 -15.76 -35.08 -22.44
N PRO A 130 -15.22 -35.20 -23.65
CA PRO A 130 -13.97 -34.53 -23.98
C PRO A 130 -14.12 -33.02 -24.03
N TRP A 131 -13.00 -32.33 -23.76
CA TRP A 131 -12.89 -30.91 -24.01
C TRP A 131 -13.10 -30.59 -25.50
N ARG A 132 -13.90 -29.59 -25.80
CA ARG A 132 -13.94 -28.97 -27.13
C ARG A 132 -12.68 -28.17 -27.39
N VAL A 133 -12.30 -27.37 -26.40
CA VAL A 133 -11.11 -26.53 -26.40
C VAL A 133 -10.39 -26.71 -25.08
N ASN A 134 -9.11 -26.99 -25.15
CA ASN A 134 -8.19 -26.96 -23.99
C ASN A 134 -6.84 -26.48 -24.53
N ASN A 135 -6.66 -25.18 -24.56
CA ASN A 135 -5.44 -24.54 -25.04
C ASN A 135 -4.97 -23.46 -24.03
N ARG A 136 -3.93 -22.70 -24.37
CA ARG A 136 -3.38 -21.65 -23.53
C ARG A 136 -4.32 -20.48 -23.24
N LEU A 137 -5.41 -20.33 -23.99
CA LEU A 137 -6.31 -19.20 -23.92
C LEU A 137 -7.67 -19.56 -23.31
N GLU A 138 -8.14 -20.79 -23.53
CA GLU A 138 -9.52 -21.17 -23.23
C GLU A 138 -9.67 -22.65 -22.89
N LEU A 139 -10.62 -22.93 -22.00
CA LEU A 139 -11.14 -24.24 -21.68
C LEU A 139 -12.64 -24.25 -21.94
N ALA A 140 -13.14 -25.15 -22.79
CA ALA A 140 -14.56 -25.27 -23.07
C ALA A 140 -14.96 -26.72 -23.43
N TRP A 141 -16.25 -27.09 -23.19
CA TRP A 141 -16.78 -28.39 -23.51
C TRP A 141 -17.43 -28.45 -24.90
N HIS A 142 -17.52 -29.64 -25.45
CA HIS A 142 -18.05 -29.88 -26.80
C HIS A 142 -19.59 -29.81 -26.87
N ASP A 143 -20.29 -30.09 -25.78
CA ASP A 143 -21.75 -30.19 -25.77
C ASP A 143 -22.40 -28.80 -25.64
N GLN A 144 -22.72 -28.20 -26.79
CA GLN A 144 -23.37 -26.90 -26.87
C GLN A 144 -24.85 -26.92 -26.47
N GLU A 145 -25.55 -28.07 -26.67
CA GLU A 145 -26.98 -28.15 -26.40
C GLU A 145 -27.32 -28.22 -24.92
N LYS A 146 -26.50 -28.93 -24.12
CA LYS A 146 -26.70 -29.06 -22.66
C LYS A 146 -26.09 -27.93 -21.84
N TRP A 147 -25.04 -27.27 -22.33
CA TRP A 147 -24.21 -26.38 -21.48
C TRP A 147 -24.10 -24.97 -22.04
N HIS A 148 -24.83 -24.65 -23.09
CA HIS A 148 -24.95 -23.29 -23.65
C HIS A 148 -23.62 -22.52 -23.69
N GLY A 149 -22.53 -23.18 -24.07
CA GLY A 149 -21.25 -22.53 -24.33
C GLY A 149 -20.50 -22.03 -23.09
N SER A 150 -20.60 -22.69 -21.94
CA SER A 150 -19.77 -22.37 -20.77
C SER A 150 -18.29 -22.57 -21.08
N ARG A 151 -17.47 -21.59 -20.72
CA ARG A 151 -16.01 -21.58 -20.95
C ARG A 151 -15.28 -20.83 -19.82
N LEU A 152 -13.99 -21.14 -19.66
CA LEU A 152 -13.05 -20.43 -18.83
C LEU A 152 -11.90 -19.92 -19.71
N MET A 153 -11.66 -18.64 -19.68
CA MET A 153 -10.53 -17.99 -20.32
C MET A 153 -9.37 -17.91 -19.34
N TRP A 154 -8.15 -18.15 -19.84
CA TRP A 154 -6.93 -18.05 -19.07
C TRP A 154 -6.23 -16.74 -19.36
N ALA A 155 -6.03 -15.91 -18.34
CA ALA A 155 -5.36 -14.62 -18.43
C ALA A 155 -4.26 -14.49 -17.36
N PHE A 156 -3.40 -13.51 -17.51
CA PHE A 156 -2.47 -13.08 -16.49
C PHE A 156 -2.28 -11.56 -16.57
N ALA A 157 -2.06 -10.94 -15.41
CA ALA A 157 -1.98 -9.50 -15.28
C ALA A 157 -0.52 -9.05 -15.22
N ASN A 158 0.04 -8.65 -16.36
CA ASN A 158 1.39 -8.09 -16.44
C ASN A 158 1.44 -6.82 -17.30
N LYS A 159 2.57 -6.10 -17.26
CA LYS A 159 2.78 -4.87 -18.04
C LYS A 159 2.64 -5.04 -19.56
N GLN A 160 2.85 -6.24 -20.11
CA GLN A 160 2.76 -6.49 -21.56
C GLN A 160 1.30 -6.54 -22.05
N ASN A 161 0.37 -6.85 -21.15
CA ASN A 161 -1.06 -6.93 -21.45
C ASN A 161 -1.84 -5.73 -20.89
N GLU A 162 -1.16 -4.63 -20.61
CA GLU A 162 -1.70 -3.44 -19.98
C GLU A 162 -2.97 -2.95 -20.69
N GLY A 163 -4.05 -2.81 -19.92
CA GLY A 163 -5.36 -2.38 -20.40
C GLY A 163 -6.12 -3.38 -21.30
N GLN A 164 -5.68 -4.63 -21.47
CA GLN A 164 -6.35 -5.63 -22.30
C GLN A 164 -7.26 -6.58 -21.51
N LEU A 165 -7.10 -6.67 -20.19
CA LEU A 165 -7.99 -7.47 -19.35
C LEU A 165 -9.44 -6.99 -19.50
N GLY A 166 -10.35 -7.90 -19.82
CA GLY A 166 -11.80 -7.62 -19.84
C GLY A 166 -12.33 -6.83 -21.04
N ARG A 167 -11.49 -6.30 -21.94
CA ARG A 167 -11.99 -5.57 -23.11
C ARG A 167 -12.83 -6.46 -24.02
N SER A 168 -14.03 -6.00 -24.36
CA SER A 168 -14.96 -6.63 -25.32
C SER A 168 -15.54 -7.99 -24.91
N ARG A 169 -15.57 -8.36 -23.61
CA ARG A 169 -16.10 -9.64 -23.16
C ARG A 169 -16.96 -9.44 -21.92
N GLY A 170 -18.27 -9.75 -22.02
CA GLY A 170 -19.14 -9.85 -20.83
C GLY A 170 -18.70 -11.05 -20.00
N VAL A 171 -18.22 -10.82 -18.78
CA VAL A 171 -17.74 -11.84 -17.86
C VAL A 171 -18.74 -11.99 -16.71
N ASN A 172 -19.13 -13.24 -16.42
CA ASN A 172 -20.04 -13.54 -15.29
C ASN A 172 -19.41 -14.47 -14.24
N TYR A 173 -18.15 -14.85 -14.43
CA TYR A 173 -17.36 -15.61 -13.46
C TYR A 173 -15.90 -15.13 -13.47
N ILE A 174 -15.35 -14.80 -12.30
CA ILE A 174 -13.94 -14.45 -12.16
C ILE A 174 -13.32 -15.21 -10.98
N HIS A 175 -12.11 -15.71 -11.22
CA HIS A 175 -11.16 -16.10 -10.21
C HIS A 175 -9.84 -15.37 -10.45
N GLY A 176 -9.59 -14.30 -9.67
CA GLY A 176 -8.34 -13.54 -9.67
C GLY A 176 -7.45 -13.97 -8.52
N GLU A 177 -6.21 -14.38 -8.80
CA GLU A 177 -5.28 -14.90 -7.80
C GLU A 177 -4.03 -14.01 -7.67
N GLU A 178 -3.52 -13.86 -6.43
CA GLU A 178 -2.34 -13.07 -6.03
C GLU A 178 -2.37 -11.63 -6.56
N LEU A 179 -3.48 -10.91 -6.26
CA LEU A 179 -3.79 -9.58 -6.81
C LEU A 179 -2.71 -8.53 -6.58
N ASP A 180 -2.01 -8.56 -5.43
CA ASP A 180 -0.98 -7.56 -5.14
C ASP A 180 0.26 -7.69 -6.03
N SER A 181 0.37 -8.80 -6.76
CA SER A 181 1.39 -9.00 -7.79
C SER A 181 0.98 -8.47 -9.17
N TRP A 182 -0.27 -8.05 -9.34
CA TRP A 182 -0.77 -7.54 -10.61
C TRP A 182 -0.24 -6.13 -10.90
N ARG A 183 0.09 -5.87 -12.16
CA ARG A 183 0.69 -4.61 -12.61
C ARG A 183 -0.11 -3.94 -13.73
N ASP A 184 -1.43 -4.18 -13.75
CA ASP A 184 -2.35 -3.65 -14.76
C ASP A 184 -3.63 -3.06 -14.11
N PRO A 185 -3.55 -1.88 -13.46
CA PRO A 185 -4.70 -1.25 -12.82
C PRO A 185 -5.80 -0.84 -13.80
N ASP A 186 -5.42 -0.39 -15.00
CA ASP A 186 -6.39 0.00 -16.02
C ASP A 186 -7.14 -1.22 -16.57
N GLY A 187 -6.45 -2.36 -16.70
CA GLY A 187 -7.08 -3.62 -17.06
C GLY A 187 -8.06 -4.12 -16.01
N VAL A 188 -7.73 -3.98 -14.73
CA VAL A 188 -8.65 -4.33 -13.63
C VAL A 188 -9.88 -3.42 -13.62
N SER A 189 -9.72 -2.12 -13.81
CA SER A 189 -10.83 -1.17 -13.91
C SER A 189 -11.73 -1.50 -15.10
N ALA A 190 -11.16 -1.80 -16.27
CA ALA A 190 -11.90 -2.22 -17.46
C ALA A 190 -12.64 -3.57 -17.26
N LEU A 191 -12.00 -4.51 -16.56
CA LEU A 191 -12.59 -5.81 -16.22
C LEU A 191 -13.78 -5.66 -15.27
N THR A 192 -13.64 -4.89 -14.20
CA THR A 192 -14.73 -4.66 -13.23
C THR A 192 -15.92 -3.95 -13.88
N ALA A 193 -15.70 -3.04 -14.81
CA ALA A 193 -16.76 -2.40 -15.58
C ALA A 193 -17.49 -3.38 -16.55
N ALA A 194 -16.85 -4.48 -16.94
CA ALA A 194 -17.41 -5.49 -17.85
C ALA A 194 -18.18 -6.62 -17.13
N LEU A 195 -18.27 -6.60 -15.80
CA LEU A 195 -18.92 -7.66 -15.01
C LEU A 195 -20.42 -7.71 -15.21
N ALA A 196 -20.96 -8.92 -15.38
CA ALA A 196 -22.40 -9.13 -15.51
C ALA A 196 -23.13 -8.79 -14.22
N GLN A 197 -24.18 -7.97 -14.30
CA GLN A 197 -24.93 -7.51 -13.12
C GLN A 197 -26.13 -8.41 -12.77
N THR A 198 -26.69 -9.10 -13.75
CA THR A 198 -28.00 -9.75 -13.63
C THR A 198 -27.97 -11.29 -13.69
N TYR A 199 -26.85 -11.92 -14.11
CA TYR A 199 -26.79 -13.36 -14.20
C TYR A 199 -26.83 -14.01 -12.81
N ALA A 200 -27.79 -14.91 -12.59
CA ALA A 200 -28.11 -15.48 -11.26
C ALA A 200 -26.94 -16.29 -10.64
N TYR A 201 -26.14 -16.92 -11.48
CA TYR A 201 -25.00 -17.76 -11.05
C TYR A 201 -23.65 -17.10 -11.27
N ARG A 202 -23.61 -15.76 -11.37
CA ARG A 202 -22.36 -15.00 -11.40
C ARG A 202 -21.58 -15.19 -10.10
N LEU A 203 -20.28 -15.20 -10.20
CA LEU A 203 -19.39 -15.28 -9.04
C LEU A 203 -18.05 -14.61 -9.34
N TYR A 204 -17.65 -13.69 -8.50
CA TYR A 204 -16.37 -12.98 -8.59
C TYR A 204 -15.60 -13.22 -7.31
N VAL A 205 -14.41 -13.80 -7.44
CA VAL A 205 -13.53 -14.13 -6.32
C VAL A 205 -12.16 -13.51 -6.58
N TRP A 206 -11.76 -12.64 -5.70
CA TRP A 206 -10.47 -11.96 -5.70
C TRP A 206 -9.69 -12.46 -4.49
N VAL A 207 -8.56 -13.08 -4.70
CA VAL A 207 -7.81 -13.70 -3.60
C VAL A 207 -6.33 -13.33 -3.66
N GLY A 208 -5.75 -13.09 -2.48
CA GLY A 208 -4.32 -12.85 -2.35
C GLY A 208 -3.83 -12.92 -0.91
N THR A 209 -2.51 -12.98 -0.80
CA THR A 209 -1.78 -12.70 0.43
C THR A 209 -1.43 -11.23 0.40
N GLY A 210 -1.85 -10.43 1.39
CA GLY A 210 -1.60 -8.99 1.40
C GLY A 210 -0.10 -8.69 1.31
N GLN A 211 0.26 -7.76 0.44
CA GLN A 211 1.65 -7.31 0.25
C GLN A 211 1.77 -5.78 0.40
N GLY A 212 0.99 -5.22 1.31
CA GLY A 212 0.90 -3.79 1.54
C GLY A 212 -0.38 -3.18 1.00
N TYR A 213 -0.37 -1.88 0.78
CA TYR A 213 -1.55 -1.11 0.33
C TYR A 213 -1.65 -1.11 -1.20
N GLY A 214 -1.85 -2.31 -1.79
CA GLY A 214 -1.97 -2.52 -3.22
C GLY A 214 -3.42 -2.74 -3.66
N LEU A 215 -3.60 -3.34 -4.85
CA LEU A 215 -4.91 -3.61 -5.44
C LEU A 215 -5.84 -4.44 -4.52
N LEU A 216 -5.29 -5.45 -3.84
CA LEU A 216 -6.07 -6.28 -2.92
C LEU A 216 -6.58 -5.47 -1.74
N TYR A 217 -5.76 -4.53 -1.22
CA TYR A 217 -6.18 -3.61 -0.16
C TYR A 217 -7.32 -2.70 -0.63
N ASP A 218 -7.20 -2.12 -1.83
CA ASP A 218 -8.24 -1.23 -2.38
C ASP A 218 -9.58 -1.96 -2.54
N LEU A 219 -9.56 -3.16 -3.09
CA LEU A 219 -10.76 -4.00 -3.22
C LEU A 219 -11.31 -4.41 -1.84
N TRP A 220 -10.42 -4.71 -0.88
CA TRP A 220 -10.80 -5.02 0.50
C TRP A 220 -11.53 -3.85 1.16
N GLU A 221 -10.99 -2.63 1.07
CA GLU A 221 -11.62 -1.42 1.62
C GLU A 221 -12.94 -1.05 0.91
N GLN A 222 -13.01 -1.26 -0.41
CA GLN A 222 -14.24 -1.09 -1.16
C GLN A 222 -15.31 -2.10 -0.72
N ALA A 223 -14.94 -3.37 -0.55
CA ALA A 223 -15.85 -4.41 -0.10
C ALA A 223 -16.39 -4.14 1.33
N ALA A 224 -15.60 -3.50 2.21
CA ALA A 224 -16.05 -3.09 3.54
C ALA A 224 -17.20 -2.07 3.50
N LYS A 225 -17.27 -1.26 2.45
CA LYS A 225 -18.26 -0.19 2.27
C LYS A 225 -19.41 -0.62 1.34
N SER A 226 -19.30 -1.79 0.71
CA SER A 226 -20.22 -2.28 -0.30
C SER A 226 -21.32 -3.14 0.31
N HIS A 227 -22.53 -3.05 -0.28
CA HIS A 227 -23.62 -3.98 0.01
C HIS A 227 -23.67 -5.19 -0.96
N THR A 228 -22.86 -5.16 -2.02
CA THR A 228 -22.82 -6.18 -3.07
C THR A 228 -21.54 -7.02 -3.07
N SER A 229 -20.55 -6.63 -2.27
CA SER A 229 -19.27 -7.31 -2.09
C SER A 229 -19.08 -7.74 -0.64
N ARG A 230 -18.29 -8.78 -0.41
CA ARG A 230 -18.01 -9.32 0.94
C ARG A 230 -16.52 -9.56 1.15
N GLN A 231 -16.02 -9.07 2.28
CA GLN A 231 -14.69 -9.41 2.80
C GLN A 231 -14.68 -10.80 3.42
N VAL A 232 -13.67 -11.60 3.12
CA VAL A 232 -13.45 -12.93 3.74
C VAL A 232 -12.00 -13.05 4.18
N PHE A 233 -11.76 -12.99 5.49
CA PHE A 233 -10.41 -13.17 6.05
C PHE A 233 -10.16 -14.61 6.44
N VAL A 234 -9.21 -15.28 5.74
CA VAL A 234 -8.85 -16.68 5.99
C VAL A 234 -7.52 -16.73 6.73
N ALA A 235 -7.62 -16.76 8.05
CA ALA A 235 -6.48 -16.70 8.94
C ALA A 235 -5.79 -18.06 9.16
N TRP A 236 -4.49 -18.03 9.45
CA TRP A 236 -3.67 -19.20 9.76
C TRP A 236 -4.15 -19.98 10.98
N TRP A 237 -4.64 -19.30 12.01
CA TRP A 237 -5.13 -19.93 13.25
C TRP A 237 -6.43 -20.76 13.06
N ARG A 238 -7.08 -20.65 11.89
CA ARG A 238 -8.15 -21.59 11.49
C ARG A 238 -7.61 -22.91 10.97
N HIS A 239 -6.32 -23.00 10.61
CA HIS A 239 -5.71 -24.21 10.08
C HIS A 239 -5.26 -25.13 11.22
N THR A 240 -5.94 -26.27 11.36
CA THR A 240 -5.72 -27.19 12.49
C THR A 240 -4.36 -27.89 12.50
N ALA A 241 -3.67 -27.97 11.35
CA ALA A 241 -2.34 -28.57 11.26
C ALA A 241 -1.21 -27.60 11.61
N LEU A 242 -1.45 -26.27 11.59
CA LEU A 242 -0.45 -25.26 11.97
C LEU A 242 -0.35 -25.17 13.51
N ARG A 243 0.32 -26.16 14.11
CA ARG A 243 0.49 -26.30 15.57
C ARG A 243 1.73 -27.10 15.90
N LEU A 244 2.38 -26.77 17.01
CA LEU A 244 3.33 -27.64 17.67
C LEU A 244 2.62 -28.48 18.72
N THR A 245 2.97 -29.76 18.80
CA THR A 245 2.44 -30.65 19.82
C THR A 245 3.47 -30.89 20.93
N ARG A 246 3.00 -31.32 22.11
CA ARG A 246 3.89 -31.64 23.25
C ARG A 246 4.81 -32.83 22.94
N GLU A 247 4.48 -33.66 21.95
CA GLU A 247 5.30 -34.77 21.48
C GLU A 247 6.58 -34.30 20.81
N GLN A 248 6.57 -33.09 20.25
CA GLN A 248 7.75 -32.40 19.69
C GLN A 248 8.54 -31.71 20.83
N GLN A 249 9.08 -32.48 21.77
CA GLN A 249 9.59 -32.04 23.05
C GLN A 249 10.57 -30.87 22.96
N THR A 250 11.57 -30.93 22.08
CA THR A 250 12.59 -29.90 21.88
C THR A 250 11.97 -28.58 21.43
N LEU A 251 11.13 -28.60 20.40
CA LEU A 251 10.45 -27.40 19.89
C LEU A 251 9.44 -26.85 20.90
N TRP A 252 8.73 -27.75 21.60
CA TRP A 252 7.80 -27.34 22.63
C TRP A 252 8.50 -26.68 23.82
N ALA A 253 9.67 -27.16 24.22
CA ALA A 253 10.47 -26.53 25.28
C ALA A 253 10.93 -25.10 24.89
N ALA A 254 11.28 -24.91 23.61
CA ALA A 254 11.73 -23.61 23.11
C ALA A 254 10.57 -22.61 22.91
N TYR A 255 9.47 -23.04 22.29
CA TYR A 255 8.42 -22.14 21.78
C TYR A 255 7.07 -22.26 22.50
N GLY A 256 6.85 -23.31 23.30
CA GLY A 256 5.58 -23.58 24.00
C GLY A 256 5.41 -22.81 25.33
N ALA A 257 6.14 -21.72 25.56
CA ALA A 257 6.02 -20.93 26.81
C ALA A 257 4.56 -20.49 27.09
N PRO A 258 4.07 -20.60 28.35
CA PRO A 258 2.66 -20.32 28.66
C PRO A 258 2.33 -18.82 28.66
N ARG A 259 3.31 -17.95 28.92
CA ARG A 259 3.11 -16.49 28.91
C ARG A 259 3.10 -15.98 27.49
N LEU A 260 2.07 -15.21 27.16
CA LEU A 260 1.99 -14.44 25.94
C LEU A 260 2.82 -13.16 26.08
N THR A 261 3.48 -12.76 25.00
CA THR A 261 4.04 -11.40 24.90
C THR A 261 2.90 -10.36 24.94
N PRO A 262 3.17 -9.08 25.19
CA PRO A 262 2.13 -8.05 25.12
C PRO A 262 1.39 -8.06 23.78
N ASP A 263 2.13 -8.11 22.67
CA ASP A 263 1.58 -8.13 21.32
C ASP A 263 0.72 -9.37 21.06
N GLU A 264 1.22 -10.57 21.40
CA GLU A 264 0.45 -11.82 21.24
C GLU A 264 -0.85 -11.81 22.04
N ARG A 265 -0.86 -11.19 23.20
CA ARG A 265 -2.07 -11.04 24.02
C ARG A 265 -3.07 -10.12 23.34
N GLU A 266 -2.62 -8.96 22.89
CA GLU A 266 -3.45 -8.01 22.17
C GLU A 266 -4.07 -8.65 20.90
N TRP A 267 -3.24 -9.32 20.10
CA TRP A 267 -3.72 -10.00 18.88
C TRP A 267 -4.70 -11.14 19.18
N ALA A 268 -4.43 -11.94 20.21
CA ALA A 268 -5.33 -13.03 20.60
C ALA A 268 -6.67 -12.51 21.12
N GLU A 269 -6.67 -11.40 21.89
CA GLU A 269 -7.87 -10.72 22.37
C GLU A 269 -8.68 -10.14 21.19
N GLU A 270 -8.01 -9.54 20.22
CA GLU A 270 -8.67 -9.00 19.03
C GLU A 270 -9.27 -10.11 18.16
N VAL A 271 -8.57 -11.25 17.97
CA VAL A 271 -9.11 -12.44 17.30
C VAL A 271 -10.36 -12.95 18.04
N LYS A 272 -10.29 -13.04 19.36
CA LYS A 272 -11.43 -13.48 20.16
C LYS A 272 -12.63 -12.53 20.03
N LYS A 273 -12.37 -11.23 20.11
CA LYS A 273 -13.41 -10.19 19.99
C LYS A 273 -14.08 -10.18 18.61
N ARG A 274 -13.29 -10.21 17.52
CA ARG A 274 -13.83 -10.12 16.14
C ARG A 274 -14.42 -11.44 15.63
N TYR A 275 -13.80 -12.57 15.98
CA TYR A 275 -14.11 -13.85 15.36
C TYR A 275 -14.62 -14.91 16.34
N GLY A 276 -14.68 -14.62 17.64
CA GLY A 276 -15.13 -15.56 18.67
C GLY A 276 -14.22 -16.78 18.83
N VAL A 277 -12.96 -16.71 18.40
CA VAL A 277 -12.01 -17.83 18.40
C VAL A 277 -10.91 -17.61 19.42
N ASP A 278 -10.74 -18.59 20.31
CA ASP A 278 -9.58 -18.65 21.20
C ASP A 278 -8.42 -19.35 20.45
N VAL A 279 -7.37 -18.62 20.12
CA VAL A 279 -6.17 -19.19 19.48
C VAL A 279 -5.45 -20.09 20.47
N ARG A 280 -5.25 -21.36 20.08
CA ARG A 280 -4.71 -22.38 20.97
C ARG A 280 -3.20 -22.18 21.22
N ARG A 281 -2.76 -22.58 22.40
CA ARG A 281 -1.35 -22.50 22.76
C ARG A 281 -0.42 -23.24 21.78
N GLU A 282 -0.87 -24.37 21.26
CA GLU A 282 -0.14 -25.17 20.28
C GLU A 282 0.04 -24.41 18.95
N GLN A 283 -0.92 -23.57 18.57
CA GLN A 283 -0.86 -22.73 17.39
C GLN A 283 0.06 -21.53 17.62
N ILE A 284 0.00 -20.90 18.79
CA ILE A 284 0.90 -19.81 19.17
C ILE A 284 2.35 -20.31 19.21
N ALA A 285 2.59 -21.49 19.74
CA ALA A 285 3.91 -22.13 19.74
C ALA A 285 4.42 -22.36 18.32
N TRP A 286 3.55 -22.80 17.38
CA TRP A 286 3.87 -22.95 15.98
C TRP A 286 4.20 -21.58 15.34
N TRP A 287 3.45 -20.53 15.65
CA TRP A 287 3.68 -19.18 15.13
C TRP A 287 5.05 -18.64 15.58
N ARG A 288 5.41 -18.81 16.85
CA ARG A 288 6.72 -18.45 17.41
C ARG A 288 7.88 -19.22 16.77
N PHE A 289 7.70 -20.52 16.57
CA PHE A 289 8.65 -21.38 15.88
C PHE A 289 8.86 -20.91 14.43
N THR A 290 7.77 -20.62 13.73
CA THR A 290 7.83 -20.17 12.34
C THR A 290 8.46 -18.78 12.24
N LEU A 291 8.20 -17.89 13.19
CA LEU A 291 8.88 -16.60 13.27
C LEU A 291 10.40 -16.77 13.43
N ALA A 292 10.83 -17.60 14.36
CA ALA A 292 12.24 -17.74 14.71
C ALA A 292 13.04 -18.55 13.67
N GLU A 293 12.48 -19.67 13.18
CA GLU A 293 13.22 -20.67 12.38
C GLU A 293 12.63 -20.90 10.98
N GLY A 294 11.51 -20.24 10.65
CA GLY A 294 10.86 -20.39 9.34
C GLY A 294 11.75 -19.87 8.21
N LYS A 295 12.06 -20.75 7.23
CA LYS A 295 12.86 -20.34 6.06
C LYS A 295 12.18 -19.20 5.33
N GLY A 296 12.91 -18.10 5.15
CA GLY A 296 12.43 -16.90 4.50
C GLY A 296 11.70 -15.91 5.42
N ILE A 297 11.46 -16.26 6.69
CA ILE A 297 11.00 -15.35 7.77
C ILE A 297 12.21 -14.87 8.57
N ASN A 298 13.05 -15.81 9.06
CA ASN A 298 14.33 -15.53 9.71
C ASN A 298 14.27 -14.50 10.85
N GLY A 299 13.22 -14.56 11.69
CA GLY A 299 13.02 -13.63 12.80
C GLY A 299 12.36 -12.29 12.43
N ASP A 300 12.04 -12.06 11.16
CA ASP A 300 11.35 -10.85 10.70
C ASP A 300 9.86 -10.91 11.08
N GLN A 301 9.49 -10.19 12.15
CA GLN A 301 8.12 -10.13 12.65
C GLN A 301 7.16 -9.46 11.66
N ALA A 302 7.61 -8.44 10.93
CA ALA A 302 6.76 -7.75 9.96
C ALA A 302 6.38 -8.71 8.81
N LYS A 303 7.37 -9.44 8.30
CA LYS A 303 7.13 -10.48 7.29
C LYS A 303 6.28 -11.63 7.82
N MET A 304 6.48 -12.03 9.07
CA MET A 304 5.64 -13.07 9.70
C MET A 304 4.18 -12.64 9.82
N LEU A 305 3.92 -11.39 10.20
CA LEU A 305 2.57 -10.82 10.27
C LEU A 305 1.92 -10.70 8.89
N GLN A 306 2.69 -10.39 7.86
CA GLN A 306 2.23 -10.36 6.49
C GLN A 306 1.83 -11.77 5.99
N GLU A 307 2.71 -12.76 6.19
CA GLU A 307 2.51 -14.12 5.69
C GLU A 307 1.47 -14.91 6.53
N PHE A 308 1.41 -14.66 7.83
CA PHE A 308 0.53 -15.33 8.80
C PHE A 308 -0.13 -14.32 9.74
N PRO A 309 -0.97 -13.43 9.22
CA PRO A 309 -1.63 -12.38 9.99
C PRO A 309 -2.64 -12.94 10.98
N TRP A 310 -2.74 -12.29 12.16
CA TRP A 310 -3.78 -12.58 13.15
C TRP A 310 -5.09 -11.89 12.80
N VAL A 311 -5.00 -10.70 12.22
CA VAL A 311 -6.11 -9.87 11.75
C VAL A 311 -5.79 -9.33 10.34
N PRO A 312 -6.79 -9.00 9.52
CA PRO A 312 -6.56 -8.63 8.12
C PRO A 312 -5.64 -7.42 7.95
N GLU A 313 -5.69 -6.46 8.86
CA GLU A 313 -4.87 -5.24 8.79
C GLU A 313 -3.36 -5.55 8.80
N GLN A 314 -2.95 -6.63 9.46
CA GLN A 314 -1.55 -7.05 9.52
C GLN A 314 -1.05 -7.63 8.19
N ALA A 315 -1.94 -8.23 7.39
CA ALA A 315 -1.59 -8.73 6.06
C ALA A 315 -1.14 -7.59 5.12
N PHE A 316 -1.70 -6.41 5.31
CA PHE A 316 -1.38 -5.23 4.52
C PHE A 316 -0.24 -4.39 5.09
N GLN A 317 0.24 -4.72 6.30
CA GLN A 317 1.46 -4.12 6.83
C GLN A 317 2.63 -4.67 6.02
N ALA A 318 3.31 -3.80 5.28
CA ALA A 318 4.43 -4.24 4.46
C ALA A 318 5.58 -4.75 5.33
N GLY A 319 6.05 -5.94 5.04
CA GLY A 319 7.34 -6.41 5.51
C GLY A 319 8.48 -5.53 4.98
N GLY A 320 9.64 -5.61 5.56
CA GLY A 320 10.94 -4.95 5.33
C GLY A 320 11.18 -3.93 4.22
N SER A 321 10.31 -3.81 3.22
CA SER A 321 10.35 -2.81 2.15
C SER A 321 9.54 -1.54 2.44
N GLN A 322 8.80 -1.48 3.56
CA GLN A 322 8.04 -0.29 3.90
C GLN A 322 8.99 0.87 4.23
N PHE A 323 8.75 2.02 3.58
CA PHE A 323 9.63 3.17 3.74
C PHE A 323 9.46 3.84 5.12
N LEU A 324 8.23 4.05 5.57
CA LEU A 324 7.93 4.54 6.91
C LEU A 324 7.62 3.38 7.87
N SER A 325 8.01 3.51 9.14
CA SER A 325 7.68 2.49 10.14
C SER A 325 6.16 2.39 10.36
N PRO A 326 5.62 1.19 10.70
CA PRO A 326 4.19 1.03 11.01
C PRO A 326 3.69 1.98 12.09
N THR A 327 4.53 2.23 13.11
CA THR A 327 4.25 3.19 14.18
C THR A 327 4.10 4.61 13.65
N THR A 328 4.94 5.02 12.70
CA THR A 328 4.85 6.32 12.04
C THR A 328 3.59 6.43 11.20
N CYS A 329 3.26 5.41 10.41
CA CYS A 329 2.00 5.37 9.65
C CYS A 329 0.77 5.49 10.56
N LEU A 330 0.78 4.82 11.72
CA LEU A 330 -0.30 4.94 12.70
C LEU A 330 -0.37 6.35 13.30
N LYS A 331 0.77 6.97 13.63
CA LYS A 331 0.83 8.37 14.11
C LYS A 331 0.23 9.33 13.07
N LEU A 332 0.61 9.20 11.79
CA LEU A 332 0.07 10.02 10.70
C LEU A 332 -1.46 9.88 10.60
N ARG A 333 -1.99 8.66 10.67
CA ARG A 333 -3.45 8.42 10.69
C ARG A 333 -4.14 9.03 11.92
N THR A 334 -3.49 8.98 13.08
CA THR A 334 -4.04 9.59 14.31
C THR A 334 -4.10 11.11 14.20
N MET A 335 -3.12 11.76 13.54
CA MET A 335 -3.14 13.21 13.28
C MET A 335 -4.37 13.63 12.45
N LEU A 336 -4.85 12.78 11.55
CA LEU A 336 -6.06 13.07 10.75
C LEU A 336 -7.32 13.23 11.60
N GLN A 337 -7.41 12.52 12.72
CA GLN A 337 -8.55 12.63 13.64
C GLN A 337 -8.59 13.99 14.36
N GLN A 338 -7.44 14.65 14.45
CA GLN A 338 -7.28 15.97 15.08
C GLN A 338 -7.25 17.10 14.06
N ALA A 339 -7.34 16.79 12.76
CA ALA A 339 -7.34 17.79 11.71
C ALA A 339 -8.58 18.69 11.81
N PRO A 340 -8.45 20.01 11.62
CA PRO A 340 -9.61 20.88 11.57
C PRO A 340 -10.50 20.54 10.38
N LYS A 341 -11.75 20.99 10.43
CA LYS A 341 -12.67 20.83 9.30
C LYS A 341 -12.11 21.60 8.11
N ALA A 342 -12.00 20.94 6.97
CA ALA A 342 -11.55 21.53 5.73
C ALA A 342 -12.69 22.25 5.00
N ASP A 343 -12.36 23.34 4.35
CA ASP A 343 -13.14 23.92 3.27
C ASP A 343 -12.63 23.39 1.93
N THR A 344 -13.58 23.05 1.04
CA THR A 344 -13.27 22.35 -0.22
C THR A 344 -13.75 23.14 -1.42
N TYR A 345 -12.87 23.29 -2.42
CA TYR A 345 -13.06 24.15 -3.58
C TYR A 345 -12.67 23.47 -4.88
N ARG A 346 -13.18 24.01 -5.98
CA ARG A 346 -12.77 23.68 -7.33
C ARG A 346 -12.50 24.96 -8.12
N TYR A 347 -11.43 24.97 -8.92
CA TYR A 347 -11.20 26.04 -9.87
C TYR A 347 -12.11 25.89 -11.08
N GLU A 348 -12.81 26.98 -11.45
CA GLU A 348 -13.55 27.07 -12.69
C GLU A 348 -12.80 27.94 -13.69
N TRP A 349 -12.57 27.39 -14.87
CA TRP A 349 -11.79 28.04 -15.90
C TRP A 349 -12.71 28.67 -16.94
N GLY A 350 -12.64 29.99 -17.11
CA GLY A 350 -13.37 30.73 -18.14
C GLY A 350 -12.75 30.55 -19.54
N ALA A 351 -13.47 31.00 -20.58
CA ALA A 351 -12.98 30.99 -21.95
C ALA A 351 -11.81 31.96 -22.19
N THR A 352 -11.65 32.95 -21.34
CA THR A 352 -10.51 33.86 -21.25
C THR A 352 -9.73 33.54 -19.98
N PHE A 353 -8.43 33.39 -20.10
CA PHE A 353 -7.50 32.88 -19.09
C PHE A 353 -7.34 33.80 -17.84
N ASP A 354 -8.33 34.58 -17.50
CA ASP A 354 -8.32 35.42 -16.31
C ASP A 354 -8.88 34.65 -15.12
N ALA A 355 -8.04 34.32 -14.13
CA ALA A 355 -8.52 33.88 -12.82
C ALA A 355 -9.16 35.10 -12.13
N LYS A 356 -10.47 35.25 -12.26
CA LYS A 356 -11.28 36.21 -11.49
C LYS A 356 -11.41 35.70 -10.05
N ASP A 357 -11.74 36.58 -9.11
CA ASP A 357 -12.08 36.21 -7.72
C ASP A 357 -13.17 35.12 -7.62
N ASP A 358 -13.98 34.99 -8.66
CA ASP A 358 -15.07 34.00 -8.80
C ASP A 358 -14.59 32.63 -9.36
N ALA A 359 -13.32 32.48 -9.71
CA ALA A 359 -12.78 31.24 -10.27
C ALA A 359 -12.72 30.09 -9.24
N LEU A 360 -12.84 30.38 -7.95
CA LEU A 360 -12.80 29.39 -6.88
C LEU A 360 -14.19 29.17 -6.31
N VAL A 361 -14.79 28.03 -6.62
CA VAL A 361 -16.16 27.67 -6.21
C VAL A 361 -16.12 26.65 -5.09
N LYS A 362 -16.86 26.89 -4.02
CA LYS A 362 -17.01 25.94 -2.92
C LYS A 362 -17.87 24.73 -3.38
N VAL A 363 -17.33 23.55 -3.24
CA VAL A 363 -17.95 22.28 -3.70
C VAL A 363 -17.83 21.19 -2.62
N PRO A 364 -18.66 20.12 -2.69
CA PRO A 364 -18.47 18.93 -1.84
C PRO A 364 -17.09 18.30 -2.04
N ALA A 365 -16.62 17.58 -1.03
CA ALA A 365 -15.26 17.01 -1.02
C ALA A 365 -14.98 16.10 -2.23
N GLU A 366 -15.98 15.36 -2.71
CA GLU A 366 -15.86 14.42 -3.84
C GLU A 366 -15.63 15.12 -5.20
N ALA A 367 -15.96 16.41 -5.28
CA ALA A 367 -15.79 17.23 -6.48
C ALA A 367 -14.67 18.26 -6.36
N ALA A 368 -13.98 18.28 -5.21
CA ALA A 368 -12.96 19.27 -4.92
C ALA A 368 -11.62 18.95 -5.59
N THR A 369 -10.92 19.99 -6.01
CA THR A 369 -9.50 19.91 -6.40
C THR A 369 -8.60 20.69 -5.46
N LEU A 370 -9.15 21.56 -4.63
CA LEU A 370 -8.43 22.30 -3.58
C LEU A 370 -9.12 22.07 -2.23
N THR A 371 -8.32 21.64 -1.26
CA THR A 371 -8.74 21.47 0.14
C THR A 371 -7.95 22.43 1.01
N VAL A 372 -8.64 23.21 1.85
CA VAL A 372 -8.04 24.21 2.74
C VAL A 372 -8.45 23.91 4.18
N TRP A 373 -7.46 23.69 5.05
CA TRP A 373 -7.65 23.44 6.48
C TRP A 373 -7.44 24.67 7.34
N GLU A 374 -6.69 25.66 6.81
CA GLU A 374 -6.35 26.85 7.57
C GLU A 374 -6.19 28.05 6.63
N ASP A 375 -6.90 29.14 6.94
CA ASP A 375 -6.73 30.41 6.26
C ASP A 375 -5.38 31.05 6.62
N PRO A 376 -4.81 31.90 5.74
CA PRO A 376 -3.52 32.54 6.00
C PRO A 376 -3.59 33.45 7.23
N MET A 377 -2.64 33.28 8.14
CA MET A 377 -2.52 34.10 9.34
C MET A 377 -1.45 35.20 9.16
N PRO A 378 -1.75 36.44 9.59
CA PRO A 378 -0.75 37.53 9.53
C PRO A 378 0.53 37.15 10.29
N GLY A 379 1.69 37.37 9.65
CA GLY A 379 3.00 37.12 10.25
C GLY A 379 3.46 35.66 10.25
N ALA A 380 2.62 34.72 9.81
CA ALA A 380 3.02 33.33 9.65
C ALA A 380 3.86 33.15 8.37
N VAL A 381 4.77 32.20 8.42
CA VAL A 381 5.64 31.82 7.31
C VAL A 381 5.06 30.61 6.61
N TYR A 382 4.89 30.70 5.29
CA TYR A 382 4.32 29.63 4.48
C TYR A 382 5.30 29.17 3.39
N LEU A 383 5.13 27.92 2.97
CA LEU A 383 5.86 27.27 1.90
C LEU A 383 4.87 26.56 0.98
N VAL A 384 4.93 26.86 -0.31
CA VAL A 384 4.19 26.18 -1.36
C VAL A 384 5.13 25.23 -2.09
N ALA A 385 4.77 23.97 -2.18
CA ALA A 385 5.49 22.95 -2.95
C ALA A 385 4.62 22.43 -4.09
N GLY A 386 5.17 22.31 -5.29
CA GLY A 386 4.45 21.87 -6.49
C GLY A 386 5.16 20.75 -7.23
N ASP A 387 4.37 19.77 -7.68
CA ASP A 387 4.77 18.66 -8.56
C ASP A 387 3.85 18.63 -9.79
N PRO A 388 4.35 19.06 -10.96
CA PRO A 388 3.59 19.10 -12.20
C PRO A 388 3.56 17.74 -12.89
N ALA A 389 2.44 17.40 -13.51
CA ALA A 389 2.26 16.16 -14.27
C ALA A 389 1.81 16.40 -15.72
N PHE A 390 1.91 15.40 -16.57
CA PHE A 390 1.34 15.46 -17.93
C PHE A 390 -0.18 15.17 -17.97
N GLY A 391 -0.74 14.53 -16.95
CA GLY A 391 -2.17 14.32 -16.70
C GLY A 391 -2.95 13.83 -17.92
N SER A 392 -2.75 12.59 -18.37
CA SER A 392 -3.41 12.10 -19.60
C SER A 392 -4.26 10.84 -19.41
N SER A 393 -4.09 10.10 -18.32
CA SER A 393 -4.85 8.87 -18.04
C SER A 393 -4.99 8.63 -16.54
N ALA A 394 -5.86 7.73 -16.12
CA ALA A 394 -6.05 7.37 -14.73
C ALA A 394 -4.78 6.82 -14.05
N SER A 395 -3.87 6.23 -14.83
CA SER A 395 -2.57 5.72 -14.40
C SER A 395 -1.46 6.77 -14.37
N SER A 396 -1.68 7.95 -14.96
CA SER A 396 -0.68 9.04 -15.04
C SER A 396 -0.50 9.71 -13.67
N SER A 397 0.69 10.32 -13.46
CA SER A 397 0.92 11.24 -12.34
C SER A 397 -0.08 12.40 -12.36
N ARG A 398 -0.39 12.93 -11.20
CA ARG A 398 -1.35 14.02 -11.00
C ARG A 398 -0.63 15.34 -10.77
N PHE A 399 -1.28 16.44 -11.16
CA PHE A 399 -0.84 17.76 -10.69
C PHE A 399 -1.09 17.85 -9.19
N ALA A 400 -0.03 18.02 -8.42
CA ALA A 400 -0.09 18.11 -6.97
C ALA A 400 0.60 19.39 -6.46
N ALA A 401 -0.05 20.06 -5.50
CA ALA A 401 0.58 21.14 -4.75
C ALA A 401 0.16 21.08 -3.28
N THR A 402 1.11 21.30 -2.39
CA THR A 402 0.86 21.35 -0.95
C THR A 402 1.33 22.65 -0.36
N VAL A 403 0.58 23.17 0.61
CA VAL A 403 0.93 24.39 1.33
C VAL A 403 1.16 24.06 2.79
N TRP A 404 2.28 24.57 3.31
CA TRP A 404 2.74 24.29 4.65
C TRP A 404 2.98 25.57 5.43
N ARG A 405 2.49 25.62 6.68
CA ARG A 405 2.90 26.64 7.63
C ARG A 405 4.16 26.17 8.33
N CYS A 406 5.21 26.99 8.26
CA CYS A 406 6.54 26.68 8.75
C CYS A 406 6.75 27.21 10.17
N HIS A 407 7.28 26.34 11.04
CA HIS A 407 7.79 26.66 12.37
C HIS A 407 9.25 26.20 12.46
N PRO A 408 10.02 26.65 13.44
CA PRO A 408 11.40 26.17 13.61
C PRO A 408 11.50 24.67 13.88
N ASP A 409 10.50 24.09 14.56
CA ASP A 409 10.47 22.69 15.03
C ASP A 409 9.59 21.76 14.18
N LYS A 410 8.71 22.30 13.34
CA LYS A 410 7.76 21.51 12.53
C LYS A 410 7.19 22.29 11.35
N ILE A 411 6.65 21.56 10.40
CA ILE A 411 5.77 22.09 9.35
C ILE A 411 4.38 21.49 9.44
N VAL A 412 3.35 22.30 9.18
CA VAL A 412 1.93 21.93 9.29
C VAL A 412 1.25 22.13 7.95
N GLN A 413 0.67 21.08 7.40
CA GLN A 413 -0.10 21.17 6.16
C GLN A 413 -1.33 22.05 6.34
N VAL A 414 -1.51 23.07 5.49
CA VAL A 414 -2.64 24.00 5.58
C VAL A 414 -3.56 23.99 4.37
N ALA A 415 -3.03 23.63 3.20
CA ALA A 415 -3.85 23.42 2.01
C ALA A 415 -3.22 22.35 1.09
N GLU A 416 -4.03 21.80 0.20
CA GLU A 416 -3.66 20.78 -0.77
C GLU A 416 -4.46 20.93 -2.06
N TYR A 417 -3.78 20.90 -3.18
CA TYR A 417 -4.38 20.84 -4.51
C TYR A 417 -3.96 19.56 -5.21
N VAL A 418 -4.94 18.81 -5.72
CA VAL A 418 -4.69 17.60 -6.50
C VAL A 418 -5.69 17.52 -7.65
N THR A 419 -5.21 17.26 -8.85
CA THR A 419 -6.07 16.93 -9.99
C THR A 419 -5.37 16.01 -10.97
N LEU A 420 -6.13 15.07 -11.53
CA LEU A 420 -5.69 14.21 -12.62
C LEU A 420 -5.76 14.94 -13.97
N LEU A 421 -6.75 15.80 -14.12
CA LEU A 421 -7.04 16.50 -15.38
C LEU A 421 -6.67 17.98 -15.21
N GLY A 422 -5.70 18.44 -15.99
CA GLY A 422 -5.26 19.83 -15.96
C GLY A 422 -4.32 20.15 -17.11
N ALA A 423 -4.19 21.43 -17.43
CA ALA A 423 -3.17 21.93 -18.34
C ALA A 423 -2.05 22.64 -17.56
N MET A 424 -0.85 22.69 -18.13
CA MET A 424 0.32 23.31 -17.47
C MET A 424 0.06 24.76 -17.07
N TYR A 425 -0.62 25.54 -17.93
CA TYR A 425 -0.97 26.94 -17.64
C TYR A 425 -1.96 27.06 -16.48
N GLN A 426 -2.93 26.11 -16.36
CA GLN A 426 -3.87 26.08 -15.24
C GLN A 426 -3.15 25.80 -13.93
N PHE A 427 -2.22 24.86 -13.94
CA PHE A 427 -1.42 24.56 -12.75
C PHE A 427 -0.51 25.74 -12.36
N ALA A 428 0.09 26.44 -13.34
CA ALA A 428 0.85 27.65 -13.05
C ALA A 428 -0.02 28.73 -12.38
N TRP A 429 -1.28 28.91 -12.81
CA TRP A 429 -2.24 29.81 -12.17
C TRP A 429 -2.59 29.38 -10.74
N VAL A 430 -2.81 28.09 -10.51
CA VAL A 430 -3.06 27.54 -9.17
C VAL A 430 -1.87 27.83 -8.25
N LEU A 431 -0.65 27.57 -8.71
CA LEU A 431 0.56 27.85 -7.93
C LEU A 431 0.72 29.35 -7.62
N ALA A 432 0.48 30.22 -8.61
CA ALA A 432 0.50 31.66 -8.41
C ALA A 432 -0.57 32.11 -7.40
N HIS A 433 -1.78 31.56 -7.48
CA HIS A 433 -2.85 31.82 -6.53
C HIS A 433 -2.46 31.39 -5.10
N LEU A 434 -2.00 30.13 -4.93
CA LEU A 434 -1.59 29.63 -3.62
C LEU A 434 -0.41 30.43 -3.04
N ALA A 435 0.59 30.77 -3.84
CA ALA A 435 1.73 31.59 -3.39
C ALA A 435 1.33 33.03 -3.05
N GLY A 436 0.30 33.57 -3.70
CA GLY A 436 -0.25 34.87 -3.37
C GLY A 436 -1.06 34.90 -2.08
N VAL A 437 -1.81 33.83 -1.81
CA VAL A 437 -2.59 33.64 -0.58
C VAL A 437 -1.70 33.26 0.61
N TYR A 438 -0.72 32.38 0.39
CA TYR A 438 0.21 31.86 1.39
C TYR A 438 1.64 32.26 1.03
N PRO A 439 2.04 33.53 1.26
CA PRO A 439 3.29 34.05 0.75
C PRO A 439 4.49 33.53 1.54
N ARG A 440 5.62 33.47 0.91
CA ARG A 440 7.01 33.56 1.29
C ARG A 440 7.92 32.56 0.58
N TYR A 441 7.75 31.24 0.77
CA TYR A 441 8.64 30.26 0.14
C TYR A 441 7.93 29.43 -0.91
N PHE A 442 8.69 29.03 -1.92
CA PHE A 442 8.17 28.26 -3.05
C PHE A 442 9.20 27.27 -3.56
N ILE A 443 8.81 26.01 -3.77
CA ILE A 443 9.61 24.99 -4.41
C ILE A 443 8.80 24.25 -5.46
N LEU A 444 9.38 24.04 -6.64
CA LEU A 444 8.73 23.40 -7.78
C LEU A 444 9.63 22.31 -8.36
N GLU A 445 9.09 21.13 -8.60
CA GLU A 445 9.76 20.14 -9.41
C GLU A 445 9.75 20.55 -10.88
N THR A 446 10.94 20.61 -11.49
CA THR A 446 11.09 21.07 -12.88
C THR A 446 11.34 19.96 -13.89
N ASN A 447 11.21 18.70 -13.47
CA ASN A 447 11.27 17.58 -14.40
C ASN A 447 10.12 17.62 -15.40
N GLY A 448 10.40 17.21 -16.64
CA GLY A 448 9.38 17.08 -17.68
C GLY A 448 8.49 18.33 -17.83
N PRO A 449 7.23 18.31 -17.34
CA PRO A 449 6.28 19.41 -17.49
C PRO A 449 6.62 20.65 -16.63
N GLY A 450 7.46 20.52 -15.60
CA GLY A 450 7.75 21.60 -14.68
C GLY A 450 8.44 22.80 -15.32
N ILE A 451 9.26 22.59 -16.35
CA ILE A 451 9.86 23.68 -17.12
C ILE A 451 8.76 24.53 -17.80
N ALA A 452 7.73 23.90 -18.36
CA ALA A 452 6.62 24.61 -18.99
C ALA A 452 5.80 25.41 -17.97
N VAL A 453 5.65 24.91 -16.74
CA VAL A 453 5.00 25.64 -15.65
C VAL A 453 5.82 26.88 -15.26
N LEU A 454 7.14 26.75 -15.12
CA LEU A 454 8.02 27.91 -14.87
C LEU A 454 7.94 28.96 -15.97
N GLN A 455 7.98 28.54 -17.23
CA GLN A 455 7.86 29.46 -18.37
C GLN A 455 6.51 30.18 -18.36
N GLU A 456 5.44 29.50 -17.98
CA GLU A 456 4.13 30.12 -17.85
C GLU A 456 4.08 31.12 -16.68
N LEU A 457 4.66 30.81 -15.53
CA LEU A 457 4.80 31.73 -14.41
C LEU A 457 5.60 33.00 -14.83
N ASP A 458 6.70 32.83 -15.56
CA ASP A 458 7.48 33.94 -16.10
C ASP A 458 6.66 34.80 -17.09
N ARG A 459 5.90 34.14 -17.96
CA ARG A 459 4.99 34.80 -18.92
C ARG A 459 3.93 35.64 -18.18
N MET A 460 3.29 35.04 -17.17
CA MET A 460 2.28 35.71 -16.34
C MET A 460 2.86 36.95 -15.65
N GLY A 461 4.07 36.87 -15.10
CA GLY A 461 4.76 38.00 -14.47
C GLY A 461 5.11 39.12 -15.43
N ASN A 462 5.51 38.78 -16.67
CA ASN A 462 5.92 39.76 -17.68
C ASN A 462 4.74 40.50 -18.33
N TYR A 463 3.57 39.86 -18.45
CA TYR A 463 2.41 40.43 -19.16
C TYR A 463 1.38 41.10 -18.24
N GLY A 464 1.59 41.13 -16.91
CA GLY A 464 0.82 41.93 -15.97
C GLY A 464 -0.67 41.57 -15.90
N PHE A 465 -1.04 40.31 -16.09
CA PHE A 465 -2.42 39.87 -15.93
C PHE A 465 -2.87 40.07 -14.47
N GLY A 466 -3.91 40.90 -14.29
CA GLY A 466 -4.36 41.32 -12.96
C GLY A 466 -4.94 40.15 -12.17
N LEU A 467 -4.28 39.78 -11.08
CA LEU A 467 -4.92 39.14 -9.93
C LEU A 467 -5.64 40.24 -9.14
N THR A 468 -6.69 39.82 -8.43
CA THR A 468 -7.64 40.72 -7.77
C THR A 468 -7.01 41.68 -6.76
N LYS A 469 -7.75 42.75 -6.38
CA LYS A 469 -7.35 43.77 -5.39
C LYS A 469 -6.89 43.23 -4.02
N LYS A 470 -7.19 41.94 -3.70
CA LYS A 470 -6.78 41.32 -2.43
C LYS A 470 -5.40 40.65 -2.44
N MET A 471 -4.85 40.35 -3.61
CA MET A 471 -3.64 39.55 -3.74
C MET A 471 -2.42 40.32 -4.28
N GLY A 472 -2.53 41.62 -4.47
CA GLY A 472 -1.50 42.38 -5.16
C GLY A 472 -1.53 42.20 -6.68
N SER A 473 -0.58 42.78 -7.41
CA SER A 473 -0.44 42.52 -8.83
C SER A 473 0.16 41.13 -9.05
N LEU A 474 -0.25 40.46 -10.11
CA LEU A 474 0.33 39.15 -10.48
C LEU A 474 1.85 39.27 -10.64
N GLN A 475 2.34 40.39 -11.09
CA GLN A 475 3.76 40.69 -11.22
C GLN A 475 4.49 40.67 -9.86
N GLU A 476 3.87 41.18 -8.78
CA GLU A 476 4.42 41.10 -7.42
C GLU A 476 4.43 39.65 -6.90
N VAL A 477 3.36 38.91 -7.13
CA VAL A 477 3.27 37.50 -6.72
C VAL A 477 4.31 36.65 -7.46
N VAL A 478 4.42 36.80 -8.78
CA VAL A 478 5.40 36.03 -9.57
C VAL A 478 6.82 36.50 -9.24
N GLY A 479 7.04 37.77 -9.00
CA GLY A 479 8.32 38.31 -8.51
C GLY A 479 8.71 37.70 -7.15
N ALA A 480 7.74 37.54 -6.24
CA ALA A 480 7.95 36.86 -4.96
C ALA A 480 8.26 35.38 -5.14
N ILE A 481 7.52 34.68 -6.01
CA ILE A 481 7.81 33.25 -6.35
C ILE A 481 9.25 33.14 -6.87
N GLN A 482 9.64 33.95 -7.82
CA GLN A 482 11.00 33.93 -8.38
C GLN A 482 12.08 34.25 -7.33
N HIS A 483 11.78 35.14 -6.38
CA HIS A 483 12.68 35.48 -5.30
C HIS A 483 12.86 34.33 -4.29
N TYR A 484 11.78 33.73 -3.91
CA TYR A 484 11.74 32.63 -2.92
C TYR A 484 11.79 31.23 -3.53
N LEU A 485 11.88 31.13 -4.86
CA LEU A 485 12.10 29.84 -5.50
C LEU A 485 13.40 29.24 -4.98
N TRP A 486 13.29 28.03 -4.48
CA TRP A 486 14.42 27.27 -3.96
C TRP A 486 15.57 27.20 -4.97
N LYS A 487 16.77 27.52 -4.52
CA LYS A 487 17.97 27.61 -5.34
C LYS A 487 19.03 26.69 -4.78
N ARG A 488 19.51 25.77 -5.58
CA ARG A 488 20.66 24.94 -5.26
C ARG A 488 21.92 25.56 -5.80
N ALA A 489 22.95 25.71 -4.93
CA ALA A 489 24.28 26.06 -5.40
C ALA A 489 24.86 24.88 -6.20
N ASP A 490 25.21 25.10 -7.45
CA ASP A 490 25.99 24.15 -8.22
C ASP A 490 27.44 24.16 -7.72
N ALA A 491 27.87 23.01 -7.16
CA ALA A 491 29.20 22.85 -6.56
C ALA A 491 30.35 23.04 -7.56
N LEU A 492 30.10 22.93 -8.87
CA LEU A 492 31.11 23.04 -9.92
C LEU A 492 31.20 24.47 -10.53
N SER A 493 30.07 25.12 -10.69
CA SER A 493 30.01 26.44 -11.37
C SER A 493 29.86 27.63 -10.43
N GLY A 494 29.53 27.40 -9.16
CA GLY A 494 29.19 28.48 -8.20
C GLY A 494 27.91 29.24 -8.57
N GLN A 495 27.21 28.82 -9.63
CA GLN A 495 25.93 29.37 -10.03
C GLN A 495 24.79 28.69 -9.28
N TYR A 496 23.75 29.48 -8.96
CA TYR A 496 22.54 28.90 -8.35
C TYR A 496 21.63 28.35 -9.45
N ALA A 497 21.43 27.02 -9.47
CA ALA A 497 20.35 26.42 -10.24
C ALA A 497 19.03 26.76 -9.54
N ARG A 498 18.14 27.45 -10.26
CA ARG A 498 16.79 27.84 -9.77
C ARG A 498 15.76 26.72 -9.86
N GLU A 499 16.22 25.50 -10.00
CA GLU A 499 15.37 24.40 -10.40
C GLU A 499 15.64 23.17 -9.55
N TRP A 500 14.59 22.63 -8.93
CA TRP A 500 14.68 21.30 -8.37
C TRP A 500 14.46 20.26 -9.48
N LYS A 501 15.41 19.35 -9.64
CA LYS A 501 15.28 18.19 -10.53
C LYS A 501 15.38 16.91 -9.71
N THR A 502 14.27 16.17 -9.66
CA THR A 502 14.28 14.83 -9.09
C THR A 502 15.00 13.88 -10.04
N SER A 503 15.98 13.20 -9.53
CA SER A 503 16.84 12.25 -10.24
C SER A 503 17.12 11.05 -9.34
N PRO A 504 17.67 9.95 -9.86
CA PRO A 504 18.09 8.82 -9.02
C PRO A 504 19.07 9.21 -7.89
N THR A 505 19.78 10.32 -8.03
CA THR A 505 20.72 10.82 -7.01
C THR A 505 20.11 11.85 -6.05
N THR A 506 19.09 12.61 -6.46
CA THR A 506 18.47 13.66 -5.62
C THR A 506 17.23 13.18 -4.88
N ARG A 507 16.51 12.17 -5.42
CA ARG A 507 15.30 11.60 -4.80
C ARG A 507 15.58 10.92 -3.46
N PRO A 508 16.55 10.00 -3.32
CA PRO A 508 16.78 9.32 -2.05
C PRO A 508 17.04 10.27 -0.87
N PRO A 509 17.91 11.30 -0.97
CA PRO A 509 18.15 12.21 0.14
C PRO A 509 16.90 12.96 0.62
N ILE A 510 16.05 13.47 -0.29
CA ILE A 510 14.82 14.19 0.13
C ILE A 510 13.80 13.25 0.75
N MET A 511 13.72 12.01 0.26
CA MET A 511 12.85 11.00 0.86
C MET A 511 13.31 10.65 2.28
N GLU A 512 14.62 10.50 2.52
CA GLU A 512 15.14 10.27 3.88
C GLU A 512 14.83 11.45 4.82
N LYS A 513 14.98 12.70 4.36
CA LYS A 513 14.58 13.88 5.15
C LYS A 513 13.09 13.86 5.48
N LEU A 514 12.25 13.48 4.52
CA LEU A 514 10.81 13.31 4.72
C LEU A 514 10.52 12.25 5.81
N ARG A 515 11.20 11.10 5.72
CA ARG A 515 11.10 10.03 6.71
C ARG A 515 11.50 10.51 8.10
N ASP A 516 12.67 11.11 8.22
CA ASP A 516 13.17 11.64 9.49
C ASP A 516 12.19 12.64 10.11
N SER A 517 11.63 13.54 9.31
CA SER A 517 10.66 14.53 9.76
C SER A 517 9.35 13.88 10.22
N ALA A 518 8.87 12.86 9.50
CA ALA A 518 7.67 12.12 9.89
C ALA A 518 7.90 11.30 11.17
N GLU A 519 9.03 10.62 11.32
CA GLU A 519 9.34 9.80 12.50
C GLU A 519 9.54 10.65 13.76
N ARG A 520 10.15 11.82 13.63
CA ARG A 520 10.33 12.80 14.73
C ARG A 520 9.05 13.56 15.07
N GLY A 521 8.00 13.47 14.24
CA GLY A 521 6.75 14.21 14.43
C GLY A 521 6.84 15.68 14.04
N ALA A 522 7.87 16.07 13.29
CA ALA A 522 8.03 17.41 12.73
C ALA A 522 7.16 17.66 11.49
N LEU A 523 6.66 16.60 10.84
CA LEU A 523 5.72 16.65 9.73
C LEU A 523 4.29 16.46 10.25
N VAL A 524 3.47 17.52 10.24
CA VAL A 524 2.06 17.47 10.65
C VAL A 524 1.17 17.51 9.42
N ILE A 525 0.56 16.38 9.09
CA ILE A 525 -0.33 16.26 7.92
C ILE A 525 -1.80 16.37 8.31
N ARG A 526 -2.62 16.81 7.37
CA ARG A 526 -4.08 16.93 7.50
C ARG A 526 -4.82 16.22 6.36
N SER A 527 -4.12 15.87 5.31
CA SER A 527 -4.65 15.15 4.16
C SER A 527 -4.67 13.65 4.41
N ARG A 528 -5.84 13.05 4.20
CA ARG A 528 -5.99 11.59 4.22
C ARG A 528 -5.25 10.95 3.04
N GLU A 529 -5.33 11.57 1.87
CA GLU A 529 -4.72 11.10 0.66
C GLU A 529 -3.18 11.10 0.78
N LEU A 530 -2.59 12.18 1.31
CA LEU A 530 -1.16 12.21 1.62
C LEU A 530 -0.75 11.12 2.63
N ALA A 531 -1.57 10.86 3.66
CA ALA A 531 -1.28 9.79 4.62
C ALA A 531 -1.30 8.40 3.96
N GLU A 532 -2.21 8.18 3.02
CA GLU A 532 -2.30 6.95 2.24
C GLU A 532 -1.10 6.79 1.31
N GLU A 533 -0.69 7.83 0.59
CA GLU A 533 0.53 7.82 -0.24
C GLU A 533 1.79 7.54 0.59
N LEU A 534 2.00 8.27 1.69
CA LEU A 534 3.13 8.06 2.59
C LEU A 534 3.18 6.63 3.15
N SER A 535 2.02 6.06 3.46
CA SER A 535 1.91 4.67 3.94
C SER A 535 2.18 3.64 2.82
N ALA A 536 1.96 4.01 1.56
CA ALA A 536 2.18 3.16 0.40
C ALA A 536 3.63 3.15 -0.11
N LEU A 537 4.48 4.08 0.35
CA LEU A 537 5.88 4.15 -0.07
C LEU A 537 6.66 2.88 0.30
N ARG A 538 7.44 2.40 -0.66
CA ARG A 538 8.31 1.22 -0.55
C ARG A 538 9.76 1.59 -0.82
N ARG A 539 10.65 0.91 -0.14
CA ARG A 539 12.08 0.96 -0.45
C ARG A 539 12.48 -0.32 -1.17
N ASP A 540 13.04 -0.18 -2.36
CA ASP A 540 13.68 -1.26 -3.10
C ASP A 540 15.13 -0.84 -3.37
N GLU A 541 16.06 -1.42 -2.63
CA GLU A 541 17.47 -0.99 -2.58
C GLU A 541 17.60 0.52 -2.31
N ASP A 542 18.06 1.29 -3.30
CA ASP A 542 18.24 2.75 -3.23
C ASP A 542 17.03 3.55 -3.75
N ARG A 543 15.96 2.88 -4.16
CA ARG A 543 14.76 3.54 -4.70
C ARG A 543 13.65 3.59 -3.67
N VAL A 544 12.97 4.72 -3.60
CA VAL A 544 11.74 4.91 -2.82
C VAL A 544 10.64 5.33 -3.78
N GLU A 545 9.65 4.45 -3.94
CA GLU A 545 8.54 4.64 -4.88
C GLU A 545 7.23 4.14 -4.24
N ALA A 546 6.09 4.58 -4.75
CA ALA A 546 4.81 4.03 -4.33
C ALA A 546 4.69 2.56 -4.74
N GLY A 547 4.20 1.72 -3.85
CA GLY A 547 3.97 0.30 -4.12
C GLY A 547 2.70 0.07 -4.95
N GLY A 548 2.80 -0.78 -5.97
CA GLY A 548 1.65 -1.20 -6.76
C GLY A 548 1.02 -0.09 -7.61
N VAL A 549 -0.24 0.19 -7.38
CA VAL A 549 -1.07 1.21 -8.08
C VAL A 549 -1.06 2.56 -7.37
N ALA A 550 -0.49 2.61 -6.16
CA ALA A 550 -0.47 3.82 -5.36
C ALA A 550 0.29 4.95 -6.06
N LYS A 551 -0.17 6.17 -5.85
CA LYS A 551 0.49 7.40 -6.33
C LYS A 551 1.47 7.88 -5.26
N ASP A 552 2.42 8.72 -5.66
CA ASP A 552 3.37 9.38 -4.74
C ASP A 552 3.51 10.89 -5.01
N ASP A 553 2.60 11.44 -5.80
CA ASP A 553 2.64 12.85 -6.21
C ASP A 553 2.60 13.81 -5.00
N LEU A 554 1.69 13.56 -4.03
CA LEU A 554 1.62 14.33 -2.79
C LEU A 554 2.81 14.05 -1.87
N ALA A 555 3.27 12.81 -1.81
CA ALA A 555 4.44 12.45 -1.02
C ALA A 555 5.71 13.16 -1.57
N ILE A 556 5.83 13.32 -2.88
CA ILE A 556 6.90 14.10 -3.51
C ILE A 556 6.79 15.58 -3.14
N THR A 557 5.59 16.19 -3.22
CA THR A 557 5.44 17.60 -2.78
C THR A 557 5.78 17.79 -1.31
N ALA A 558 5.44 16.82 -0.44
CA ALA A 558 5.82 16.86 0.96
C ALA A 558 7.35 16.73 1.15
N ALA A 559 8.02 15.87 0.38
CA ALA A 559 9.47 15.73 0.41
C ALA A 559 10.19 17.02 -0.05
N LEU A 560 9.69 17.65 -1.11
CA LEU A 560 10.17 18.94 -1.57
C LEU A 560 9.97 20.04 -0.51
N ALA A 561 8.81 20.04 0.15
CA ALA A 561 8.54 20.99 1.22
C ALA A 561 9.51 20.80 2.40
N VAL A 562 9.77 19.56 2.82
CA VAL A 562 10.75 19.28 3.88
C VAL A 562 12.15 19.70 3.47
N GLU A 563 12.56 19.47 2.22
CA GLU A 563 13.86 19.92 1.70
C GLU A 563 14.00 21.43 1.80
N CYS A 564 13.04 22.18 1.28
CA CYS A 564 13.05 23.65 1.34
C CYS A 564 13.00 24.15 2.79
N TRP A 565 12.19 23.54 3.63
CA TRP A 565 12.07 23.91 5.04
C TRP A 565 13.38 23.73 5.79
N THR A 566 14.05 22.59 5.63
CA THR A 566 15.30 22.29 6.34
C THR A 566 16.49 23.09 5.84
N GLU A 567 16.60 23.30 4.52
CA GLU A 567 17.77 23.93 3.92
C GLU A 567 17.68 25.46 3.83
N THR A 568 16.46 26.01 3.81
CA THR A 568 16.26 27.45 3.58
C THR A 568 15.47 28.11 4.71
N VAL A 569 14.30 27.53 5.07
CA VAL A 569 13.36 28.24 5.95
C VAL A 569 13.85 28.26 7.39
N ILE A 570 14.34 27.12 7.93
CA ILE A 570 14.85 27.06 9.31
C ILE A 570 16.00 28.04 9.51
N PRO A 571 17.09 28.09 8.68
CA PRO A 571 18.17 29.03 8.84
C PRO A 571 17.70 30.48 8.82
N GLU A 572 16.80 30.84 7.88
CA GLU A 572 16.30 32.22 7.80
C GLU A 572 15.40 32.61 9.00
N ILE A 573 14.60 31.72 9.53
CA ILE A 573 13.78 31.99 10.72
C ILE A 573 14.67 32.12 11.96
N GLU A 574 15.70 31.30 12.10
CA GLU A 574 16.66 31.39 13.21
C GLU A 574 17.45 32.69 13.18
N ASP A 575 17.88 33.15 12.00
CA ASP A 575 18.57 34.41 11.82
C ASP A 575 17.70 35.63 12.19
N VAL A 576 16.39 35.55 11.95
CA VAL A 576 15.42 36.61 12.32
C VAL A 576 15.12 36.62 13.82
N ILE A 577 15.17 35.48 14.49
CA ILE A 577 14.90 35.35 15.93
C ILE A 577 16.15 35.64 16.77
N ALA A 578 17.35 35.41 16.23
CA ALA A 578 18.63 35.58 16.92
C ALA A 578 18.94 37.00 17.45
N PRO A 579 18.44 38.14 16.86
CA PRO A 579 18.73 39.46 17.38
C PRO A 579 17.94 39.89 18.62
N LEU A 580 16.95 39.13 19.08
CA LEU A 580 16.05 39.55 20.18
C LEU A 580 16.45 39.03 21.57
N GLU A 581 17.42 38.13 21.69
CA GLU A 581 17.99 37.75 22.96
C GLU A 581 19.43 38.25 23.11
N PRO A 582 19.77 38.95 24.23
CA PRO A 582 21.17 39.23 24.51
C PRO A 582 21.93 37.91 24.68
N PRO A 583 23.16 37.79 24.24
CA PRO A 583 23.89 36.54 24.26
C PRO A 583 23.95 36.00 25.70
N ARG A 584 23.24 34.95 25.99
CA ARG A 584 23.44 34.15 27.21
C ARG A 584 24.82 33.49 27.10
N GLN A 585 25.80 34.11 27.73
CA GLN A 585 27.12 33.51 27.94
C GLN A 585 26.99 32.29 28.84
N ALA A 586 26.59 31.14 28.33
CA ALA A 586 26.66 29.94 29.15
C ALA A 586 26.80 28.55 28.46
N PRO A 587 26.51 28.29 27.22
CA PRO A 587 26.75 26.95 26.70
C PRO A 587 28.12 26.70 26.07
N ARG A 588 28.76 27.74 25.45
CA ARG A 588 30.06 27.54 24.78
C ARG A 588 31.17 27.08 25.72
N ASP A 589 31.28 27.69 26.90
CA ASP A 589 32.31 27.32 27.86
C ASP A 589 32.13 25.93 28.48
N ALA A 590 30.92 25.40 28.51
CA ALA A 590 30.66 24.06 29.00
C ALA A 590 30.94 23.02 27.90
N LEU A 591 30.56 23.28 26.66
CA LEU A 591 30.82 22.39 25.51
C LEU A 591 32.33 22.32 25.20
N GLU A 592 33.01 23.48 25.16
CA GLU A 592 34.46 23.56 24.96
C GLU A 592 35.23 22.85 26.08
N ARG A 593 34.82 23.02 27.35
CA ARG A 593 35.41 22.28 28.46
C ARG A 593 35.21 20.78 28.36
N ASN A 594 34.03 20.33 27.95
CA ASN A 594 33.75 18.90 27.75
C ASN A 594 34.52 18.32 26.58
N VAL A 595 34.61 19.04 25.46
CA VAL A 595 35.42 18.63 24.29
C VAL A 595 36.89 18.60 24.63
N MET A 596 37.42 19.60 25.35
CA MET A 596 38.83 19.62 25.78
C MET A 596 39.13 18.56 26.82
N THR A 597 38.18 18.19 27.67
CA THR A 597 38.31 17.10 28.65
C THR A 597 38.34 15.75 27.92
N PHE A 598 37.47 15.55 26.94
CA PHE A 598 37.44 14.35 26.11
C PHE A 598 38.72 14.20 25.28
N LEU A 599 39.20 15.27 24.65
CA LEU A 599 40.46 15.25 23.89
C LEU A 599 41.68 14.96 24.78
N ARG A 600 41.71 15.46 26.02
CA ARG A 600 42.76 15.11 27.00
C ARG A 600 42.71 13.63 27.44
N GLN A 601 41.51 13.05 27.55
CA GLN A 601 41.36 11.61 27.86
C GLN A 601 41.81 10.71 26.70
N VAL A 602 41.57 11.13 25.46
CA VAL A 602 41.98 10.38 24.25
C VAL A 602 43.49 10.53 23.97
N GLN A 603 44.14 11.61 24.47
CA GLN A 603 45.59 11.86 24.27
C GLN A 603 46.48 11.34 25.41
N GLN A 604 45.92 10.77 26.46
CA GLN A 604 46.77 10.07 27.45
C GLN A 604 47.19 8.72 26.86
N PRO A 605 48.51 8.45 26.74
CA PRO A 605 48.97 7.14 26.34
C PRO A 605 48.54 6.10 27.39
N GLU A 606 47.95 5.02 26.97
CA GLU A 606 47.66 3.88 27.82
C GLU A 606 48.99 3.43 28.49
N GLU A 607 49.05 3.50 29.82
CA GLU A 607 50.11 2.84 30.57
C GLU A 607 50.01 1.35 30.29
N PRO A 608 51.12 0.68 29.93
CA PRO A 608 51.11 -0.74 29.63
C PRO A 608 50.77 -1.51 30.93
N GLU A 609 49.75 -2.35 30.84
CA GLU A 609 49.40 -3.28 31.91
C GLU A 609 50.66 -4.10 32.34
N PRO A 610 50.92 -4.32 33.65
CA PRO A 610 52.03 -5.11 34.10
C PRO A 610 51.85 -6.57 33.68
N SER A 611 52.80 -7.08 32.88
CA SER A 611 52.81 -8.46 32.39
C SER A 611 52.93 -9.45 33.57
N VAL A 612 51.93 -10.29 33.72
CA VAL A 612 51.87 -11.40 34.69
C VAL A 612 52.56 -12.63 34.11
N TYR A 613 53.83 -12.54 33.76
CA TYR A 613 54.67 -13.72 33.53
C TYR A 613 56.11 -13.45 33.96
N GLY A 614 56.37 -13.64 35.27
CA GLY A 614 57.70 -13.79 35.83
C GLY A 614 58.24 -15.20 35.57
N VAL A 615 59.06 -15.36 34.56
CA VAL A 615 59.98 -16.53 34.49
C VAL A 615 61.40 -16.07 34.85
N ARG A 616 61.83 -16.40 36.07
CA ARG A 616 63.25 -16.34 36.46
C ARG A 616 64.01 -17.44 35.73
N THR A 617 64.87 -17.08 34.81
CA THR A 617 66.02 -17.93 34.42
C THR A 617 67.28 -17.36 35.01
N ARG A 618 67.85 -18.07 35.98
CA ARG A 618 69.27 -17.94 36.43
C ARG A 618 70.16 -18.40 35.29
N MET A 619 71.16 -17.61 34.94
CA MET A 619 72.31 -18.05 34.26
C MET A 619 73.45 -18.22 35.27
N PRO A 620 74.26 -19.29 35.18
CA PRO A 620 75.45 -19.47 36.07
C PRO A 620 76.64 -18.77 35.46
N GLY A 621 77.50 -18.42 36.40
CA GLY A 621 78.67 -17.61 36.32
C GLY A 621 79.81 -18.01 35.32
N GLY A 622 80.68 -17.06 35.12
CA GLY A 622 81.96 -17.03 34.48
C GLY A 622 82.57 -15.67 34.66
#